data_b6b0d78652d5d05830dd0ec42c191448
#
_entry.id   b6b0d78652d5d05830dd0ec42c191448
#
_cell.length_a   1.000
_cell.length_b   1.000
_cell.length_c   1.000
_cell.angle_alpha   90.00
_cell.angle_beta   90.00
_cell.angle_gamma   90.00
#
_symmetry.space_group_name_H-M   'P 1'
#
loop_
_entity.id
_entity.type
_entity.pdbx_description
1 polymer ?
#
loop_
_entity_poly.entity_id
_entity_poly.type
_entity_poly.pdbx_seq_one_letter_code
_entity_poly.pdbx_strand_id
1 'polypeptide(L)'
;MAKHIPFKLIVEKANHYQQDMTRFLRDMIAIPSESCDEKRVVHRIKEEMEKVGFDKVEIDPMGNVLGYIGHGPRLVAMDAHIDTVGIGNIKNWTFDPYQGMETDELIGGRGASDQEGGMASMVYAGKIIKDLGLEDEYTLLVTGTVQEEDCDGLCWQYIIEQSGIRPEFVVSTEPTDCQIYRGQRGRMEIRVDVQGVSCHGSAPERGDNAIFKMGPILNELQELSHNLGNDEFLGKGTLTVSEIFFTSPSRCAVADSCAVSIDRRLTWGEAWEGALDEIRALPAVQKAGAVVSMYNYERPSWTGLVYPTECYFPTWKVEEDHFTVRALSNAYEGLFGKAPVVDKWTFSTNGVSIMGRHGIPVIGFGPGKEPEAHAPNEKTWKQHLVTCAAMYAAIPLSWLATE
;
A
#
# COMPACT_ATOMS: atom_id res chain seq x y z
N MET A 1 3.05 -22.50 -29.32
CA MET A 1 3.19 -21.19 -29.99
C MET A 1 2.52 -20.18 -29.11
N ALA A 2 3.20 -19.08 -28.76
CA ALA A 2 2.59 -18.01 -27.98
C ALA A 2 1.32 -17.50 -28.69
N LYS A 3 0.22 -17.36 -27.96
CA LYS A 3 -1.02 -16.78 -28.50
C LYS A 3 -0.76 -15.36 -28.98
N HIS A 4 -1.29 -15.00 -30.13
CA HIS A 4 -1.27 -13.62 -30.61
C HIS A 4 -2.10 -12.74 -29.66
N ILE A 5 -1.49 -11.69 -29.09
CA ILE A 5 -2.17 -10.76 -28.20
C ILE A 5 -2.95 -9.75 -29.04
N PRO A 6 -4.30 -9.69 -28.95
CA PRO A 6 -5.11 -8.79 -29.78
C PRO A 6 -5.18 -7.39 -29.17
N PHE A 7 -4.05 -6.69 -29.05
CA PHE A 7 -3.93 -5.39 -28.39
C PHE A 7 -5.00 -4.38 -28.79
N LYS A 8 -5.30 -4.28 -30.09
CA LYS A 8 -6.34 -3.34 -30.58
C LYS A 8 -7.71 -3.67 -30.01
N LEU A 9 -8.11 -4.95 -29.98
CA LEU A 9 -9.42 -5.37 -29.43
C LEU A 9 -9.47 -5.16 -27.91
N ILE A 10 -8.35 -5.35 -27.22
CA ILE A 10 -8.26 -5.08 -25.77
C ILE A 10 -8.53 -3.60 -25.50
N VAL A 11 -7.90 -2.68 -26.24
CA VAL A 11 -8.12 -1.22 -26.12
C VAL A 11 -9.56 -0.86 -26.46
N GLU A 12 -10.12 -1.41 -27.52
CA GLU A 12 -11.53 -1.17 -27.90
C GLU A 12 -12.49 -1.62 -26.79
N LYS A 13 -12.26 -2.78 -26.19
CA LYS A 13 -13.07 -3.29 -25.08
C LYS A 13 -12.90 -2.47 -23.80
N ALA A 14 -11.68 -2.05 -23.47
CA ALA A 14 -11.45 -1.18 -22.31
C ALA A 14 -12.18 0.15 -22.45
N ASN A 15 -12.15 0.78 -23.62
CA ASN A 15 -12.93 1.98 -23.90
C ASN A 15 -14.45 1.72 -23.80
N HIS A 16 -14.92 0.57 -24.27
CA HIS A 16 -16.34 0.20 -24.17
C HIS A 16 -16.81 0.14 -22.71
N TYR A 17 -15.96 -0.32 -21.78
CA TYR A 17 -16.30 -0.46 -20.36
C TYR A 17 -16.00 0.78 -19.51
N GLN A 18 -15.58 1.91 -20.09
CA GLN A 18 -15.24 3.13 -19.33
C GLN A 18 -16.40 3.57 -18.41
N GLN A 19 -17.64 3.57 -18.91
CA GLN A 19 -18.83 3.98 -18.14
C GLN A 19 -19.12 3.00 -16.98
N ASP A 20 -18.93 1.71 -17.21
CA ASP A 20 -19.14 0.69 -16.20
C ASP A 20 -18.09 0.78 -15.08
N MET A 21 -16.81 0.97 -15.44
CA MET A 21 -15.73 1.23 -14.48
C MET A 21 -15.98 2.52 -13.69
N THR A 22 -16.41 3.59 -14.36
CA THR A 22 -16.76 4.86 -13.71
C THR A 22 -17.85 4.67 -12.67
N ARG A 23 -18.94 3.98 -13.05
CA ARG A 23 -20.05 3.68 -12.13
C ARG A 23 -19.58 2.84 -10.94
N PHE A 24 -18.84 1.77 -11.20
CA PHE A 24 -18.36 0.87 -10.15
C PHE A 24 -17.41 1.57 -9.17
N LEU A 25 -16.48 2.40 -9.66
CA LEU A 25 -15.62 3.22 -8.81
C LEU A 25 -16.45 4.18 -7.94
N ARG A 26 -17.45 4.84 -8.51
CA ARG A 26 -18.33 5.73 -7.75
C ARG A 26 -19.17 5.00 -6.69
N ASP A 27 -19.60 3.77 -6.99
CA ASP A 27 -20.30 2.93 -6.01
C ASP A 27 -19.40 2.57 -4.82
N MET A 28 -18.10 2.32 -5.05
CA MET A 28 -17.13 2.07 -3.99
C MET A 28 -16.86 3.34 -3.17
N ILE A 29 -16.53 4.45 -3.79
CA ILE A 29 -16.34 5.77 -3.14
C ILE A 29 -17.53 6.13 -2.23
N ALA A 30 -18.76 5.78 -2.62
CA ALA A 30 -19.95 6.06 -1.84
C ALA A 30 -20.07 5.22 -0.55
N ILE A 31 -19.18 4.26 -0.36
CA ILE A 31 -19.15 3.37 0.80
C ILE A 31 -17.91 3.70 1.63
N PRO A 32 -18.02 4.48 2.72
CA PRO A 32 -16.88 4.68 3.62
C PRO A 32 -16.29 3.33 4.05
N SER A 33 -14.98 3.18 3.90
CA SER A 33 -14.25 1.92 4.07
C SER A 33 -12.89 2.12 4.75
N GLU A 34 -12.86 2.88 5.86
CA GLU A 34 -11.64 3.00 6.65
C GLU A 34 -11.18 1.62 7.13
N SER A 35 -9.87 1.44 7.36
CA SER A 35 -9.30 0.18 7.83
C SER A 35 -10.08 -0.40 9.02
N CYS A 36 -10.39 -1.68 8.97
CA CYS A 36 -11.24 -2.45 9.89
C CYS A 36 -12.77 -2.23 9.73
N ASP A 37 -13.23 -1.46 8.73
CA ASP A 37 -14.67 -1.26 8.42
C ASP A 37 -15.00 -1.49 6.94
N GLU A 38 -14.25 -2.35 6.26
CA GLU A 38 -14.32 -2.58 4.82
C GLU A 38 -15.47 -3.50 4.38
N LYS A 39 -16.21 -4.08 5.32
CA LYS A 39 -17.24 -5.10 5.04
C LYS A 39 -18.16 -4.77 3.86
N ARG A 40 -18.66 -3.54 3.80
CA ARG A 40 -19.65 -3.14 2.78
C ARG A 40 -19.03 -3.03 1.39
N VAL A 41 -17.82 -2.45 1.29
CA VAL A 41 -17.11 -2.30 0.01
C VAL A 41 -16.65 -3.66 -0.49
N VAL A 42 -16.16 -4.57 0.38
CA VAL A 42 -15.82 -5.97 0.05
C VAL A 42 -16.99 -6.68 -0.61
N HIS A 43 -18.18 -6.58 -0.04
CA HIS A 43 -19.37 -7.20 -0.63
C HIS A 43 -19.77 -6.57 -1.97
N ARG A 44 -19.65 -5.24 -2.09
CA ARG A 44 -19.92 -4.54 -3.37
C ARG A 44 -18.96 -4.99 -4.48
N ILE A 45 -17.69 -5.19 -4.13
CA ILE A 45 -16.67 -5.69 -5.07
C ILE A 45 -16.98 -7.13 -5.46
N LYS A 46 -17.30 -7.99 -4.48
CA LYS A 46 -17.71 -9.38 -4.74
C LYS A 46 -18.89 -9.45 -5.72
N GLU A 47 -19.93 -8.66 -5.50
CA GLU A 47 -21.09 -8.57 -6.39
C GLU A 47 -20.71 -8.17 -7.83
N GLU A 48 -19.81 -7.20 -7.99
CA GLU A 48 -19.37 -6.78 -9.33
C GLU A 48 -18.53 -7.87 -10.00
N MET A 49 -17.60 -8.53 -9.29
CA MET A 49 -16.82 -9.65 -9.83
C MET A 49 -17.72 -10.78 -10.31
N GLU A 50 -18.73 -11.18 -9.51
CA GLU A 50 -19.71 -12.19 -9.88
C GLU A 50 -20.54 -11.77 -11.11
N LYS A 51 -21.00 -10.54 -11.15
CA LYS A 51 -21.78 -9.95 -12.26
C LYS A 51 -20.99 -9.94 -13.57
N VAL A 52 -19.70 -9.63 -13.55
CA VAL A 52 -18.87 -9.57 -14.77
C VAL A 52 -18.31 -10.93 -15.19
N GLY A 53 -18.55 -11.98 -14.40
CA GLY A 53 -18.31 -13.37 -14.77
C GLY A 53 -16.96 -13.94 -14.35
N PHE A 54 -16.46 -13.57 -13.17
CA PHE A 54 -15.34 -14.29 -12.56
C PHE A 54 -15.70 -15.75 -12.30
N ASP A 55 -14.75 -16.66 -12.48
CA ASP A 55 -14.99 -18.10 -12.36
C ASP A 55 -15.20 -18.55 -10.90
N LYS A 56 -14.56 -17.86 -9.96
CA LYS A 56 -14.71 -18.03 -8.52
C LYS A 56 -14.51 -16.71 -7.81
N VAL A 57 -15.35 -16.42 -6.81
CA VAL A 57 -15.16 -15.26 -5.92
C VAL A 57 -15.41 -15.68 -4.49
N GLU A 58 -14.45 -15.44 -3.62
CA GLU A 58 -14.54 -15.79 -2.21
C GLU A 58 -14.05 -14.63 -1.32
N ILE A 59 -14.43 -14.67 -0.07
CA ILE A 59 -13.91 -13.76 0.96
C ILE A 59 -13.15 -14.65 1.95
N ASP A 60 -11.88 -14.33 2.18
CA ASP A 60 -11.06 -15.09 3.11
C ASP A 60 -11.39 -14.75 4.58
N PRO A 61 -10.88 -15.50 5.57
CA PRO A 61 -11.16 -15.23 6.98
C PRO A 61 -10.69 -13.87 7.49
N MET A 62 -9.69 -13.25 6.85
CA MET A 62 -9.27 -11.90 7.18
C MET A 62 -10.21 -10.83 6.63
N GLY A 63 -10.94 -11.18 5.56
CA GLY A 63 -11.91 -10.29 4.95
C GLY A 63 -11.51 -9.78 3.57
N ASN A 64 -10.40 -10.24 3.01
CA ASN A 64 -10.01 -9.94 1.65
C ASN A 64 -10.98 -10.58 0.64
N VAL A 65 -11.31 -9.89 -0.44
CA VAL A 65 -12.04 -10.49 -1.56
C VAL A 65 -11.06 -11.03 -2.60
N LEU A 66 -11.24 -12.29 -2.99
CA LEU A 66 -10.38 -13.03 -3.90
C LEU A 66 -11.21 -13.50 -5.11
N GLY A 67 -10.94 -12.94 -6.28
CA GLY A 67 -11.60 -13.28 -7.53
C GLY A 67 -10.66 -13.98 -8.50
N TYR A 68 -11.11 -15.09 -9.11
CA TYR A 68 -10.29 -15.91 -10.01
C TYR A 68 -10.86 -15.93 -11.42
N ILE A 69 -9.97 -15.85 -12.41
CA ILE A 69 -10.29 -16.01 -13.83
C ILE A 69 -9.31 -17.00 -14.47
N GLY A 70 -9.85 -17.94 -15.24
CA GLY A 70 -9.08 -19.00 -15.89
C GLY A 70 -8.79 -20.16 -14.95
N HIS A 71 -8.21 -21.21 -15.53
CA HIS A 71 -7.92 -22.48 -14.87
C HIS A 71 -6.54 -23.03 -15.21
N GLY A 72 -5.66 -22.16 -15.72
CA GLY A 72 -4.27 -22.53 -16.03
C GLY A 72 -3.47 -22.82 -14.75
N PRO A 73 -2.38 -23.58 -14.86
CA PRO A 73 -1.60 -24.01 -13.68
C PRO A 73 -0.73 -22.89 -13.08
N ARG A 74 -0.53 -21.80 -13.81
CA ARG A 74 0.37 -20.70 -13.42
C ARG A 74 -0.45 -19.57 -12.81
N LEU A 75 -0.18 -19.22 -11.56
CA LEU A 75 -0.91 -18.19 -10.84
C LEU A 75 -0.21 -16.83 -10.97
N VAL A 76 -0.91 -15.83 -11.49
CA VAL A 76 -0.52 -14.42 -11.44
C VAL A 76 -1.57 -13.64 -10.68
N ALA A 77 -1.15 -12.67 -9.85
CA ALA A 77 -2.09 -11.87 -9.09
C ALA A 77 -2.02 -10.38 -9.45
N MET A 78 -3.12 -9.69 -9.23
CA MET A 78 -3.24 -8.24 -9.26
C MET A 78 -3.92 -7.80 -7.97
N ASP A 79 -3.38 -6.79 -7.32
CA ASP A 79 -3.78 -6.36 -5.99
C ASP A 79 -4.18 -4.89 -5.95
N ALA A 80 -5.31 -4.61 -5.29
CA ALA A 80 -5.66 -3.30 -4.80
C ALA A 80 -6.12 -3.42 -3.35
N HIS A 81 -5.63 -2.56 -2.47
CA HIS A 81 -6.30 -2.39 -1.19
C HIS A 81 -7.61 -1.62 -1.39
N ILE A 82 -8.57 -1.88 -0.53
CA ILE A 82 -9.93 -1.34 -0.63
C ILE A 82 -10.34 -0.57 0.63
N ASP A 83 -9.48 -0.59 1.64
CA ASP A 83 -9.58 0.36 2.71
C ASP A 83 -9.02 1.72 2.29
N THR A 84 -9.48 2.77 2.93
CA THR A 84 -9.07 4.15 2.67
C THR A 84 -8.74 4.84 3.99
N VAL A 85 -7.86 5.85 3.93
CA VAL A 85 -7.71 6.75 5.09
C VAL A 85 -8.98 7.59 5.29
N GLY A 86 -9.16 8.11 6.49
CA GLY A 86 -10.24 9.05 6.80
C GLY A 86 -10.17 10.33 5.96
N ILE A 87 -11.29 11.03 5.84
CA ILE A 87 -11.40 12.26 5.03
C ILE A 87 -10.65 13.48 5.61
N GLY A 88 -10.19 13.38 6.86
CA GLY A 88 -9.55 14.49 7.55
C GLY A 88 -10.51 15.66 7.79
N ASN A 89 -10.04 16.89 7.62
CA ASN A 89 -10.89 18.07 7.81
C ASN A 89 -11.78 18.32 6.60
N ILE A 90 -13.08 18.10 6.75
CA ILE A 90 -14.09 18.30 5.69
C ILE A 90 -14.06 19.70 5.06
N LYS A 91 -13.59 20.71 5.81
CA LYS A 91 -13.48 22.10 5.28
C LYS A 91 -12.43 22.25 4.16
N ASN A 92 -11.55 21.28 4.02
CA ASN A 92 -10.54 21.26 2.95
C ASN A 92 -11.08 20.66 1.65
N TRP A 93 -12.28 20.04 1.69
CA TRP A 93 -12.92 19.47 0.54
C TRP A 93 -13.84 20.49 -0.15
N THR A 94 -13.82 20.54 -1.48
CA THR A 94 -14.68 21.39 -2.29
C THR A 94 -15.97 20.68 -2.73
N PHE A 95 -16.07 19.38 -2.49
CA PHE A 95 -17.23 18.52 -2.71
C PHE A 95 -17.30 17.47 -1.57
N ASP A 96 -18.43 16.80 -1.43
CA ASP A 96 -18.58 15.72 -0.45
C ASP A 96 -17.67 14.53 -0.84
N PRO A 97 -16.74 14.09 0.03
CA PRO A 97 -15.74 13.07 -0.32
C PRO A 97 -16.34 11.68 -0.63
N TYR A 98 -17.54 11.37 -0.16
CA TYR A 98 -18.20 10.08 -0.37
C TYR A 98 -19.31 10.15 -1.44
N GLN A 99 -20.02 11.28 -1.60
CA GLN A 99 -20.85 11.47 -2.78
C GLN A 99 -19.99 11.60 -4.04
N GLY A 100 -18.78 12.09 -3.84
CA GLY A 100 -17.80 12.29 -4.89
C GLY A 100 -18.22 13.34 -5.89
N MET A 101 -17.39 13.52 -6.91
CA MET A 101 -17.71 14.32 -8.08
C MET A 101 -17.42 13.54 -9.35
N GLU A 102 -18.08 13.93 -10.44
CA GLU A 102 -17.82 13.39 -11.77
C GLU A 102 -17.87 14.50 -12.80
N THR A 103 -16.87 14.51 -13.68
CA THR A 103 -16.84 15.35 -14.89
C THR A 103 -16.68 14.45 -16.12
N ASP A 104 -16.53 15.02 -17.31
CA ASP A 104 -16.26 14.25 -18.52
C ASP A 104 -14.94 13.48 -18.42
N GLU A 105 -13.94 14.00 -17.68
CA GLU A 105 -12.58 13.45 -17.59
C GLU A 105 -12.23 12.84 -16.24
N LEU A 106 -12.86 13.30 -15.14
CA LEU A 106 -12.43 13.02 -13.77
C LEU A 106 -13.52 12.34 -12.95
N ILE A 107 -13.07 11.56 -11.97
CA ILE A 107 -13.85 11.04 -10.86
C ILE A 107 -13.15 11.47 -9.59
N GLY A 108 -13.84 12.15 -8.68
CA GLY A 108 -13.29 12.59 -7.40
C GLY A 108 -14.03 11.97 -6.23
N GLY A 109 -13.29 11.70 -5.18
CA GLY A 109 -13.76 11.14 -3.91
C GLY A 109 -12.64 10.44 -3.16
N ARG A 110 -12.85 10.15 -1.89
CA ARG A 110 -11.90 9.36 -1.11
C ARG A 110 -11.81 7.94 -1.68
N GLY A 111 -10.60 7.43 -1.94
CA GLY A 111 -10.35 6.14 -2.59
C GLY A 111 -10.24 6.22 -4.13
N ALA A 112 -10.51 7.37 -4.75
CA ALA A 112 -10.51 7.49 -6.21
C ALA A 112 -9.17 7.14 -6.86
N SER A 113 -8.05 7.59 -6.27
CA SER A 113 -6.68 7.26 -6.68
C SER A 113 -6.08 6.16 -5.82
N ASP A 114 -6.37 6.18 -4.52
CA ASP A 114 -5.75 5.32 -3.50
C ASP A 114 -6.82 4.48 -2.79
N GLN A 115 -7.07 3.23 -3.31
CA GLN A 115 -6.75 2.79 -4.68
C GLN A 115 -7.92 2.01 -5.31
N GLU A 116 -9.16 2.41 -5.00
CA GLU A 116 -10.37 1.80 -5.58
C GLU A 116 -10.42 1.93 -7.11
N GLY A 117 -9.73 2.96 -7.68
CA GLY A 117 -9.55 3.10 -9.12
C GLY A 117 -8.82 1.91 -9.75
N GLY A 118 -7.81 1.36 -9.05
CA GLY A 118 -7.12 0.12 -9.42
C GLY A 118 -8.08 -1.07 -9.43
N MET A 119 -8.88 -1.21 -8.37
CA MET A 119 -9.89 -2.26 -8.24
C MET A 119 -10.91 -2.22 -9.39
N ALA A 120 -11.43 -1.04 -9.71
CA ALA A 120 -12.37 -0.88 -10.82
C ALA A 120 -11.76 -1.35 -12.15
N SER A 121 -10.51 -0.98 -12.40
CA SER A 121 -9.80 -1.35 -13.63
C SER A 121 -9.50 -2.85 -13.71
N MET A 122 -9.11 -3.49 -12.59
CA MET A 122 -8.80 -4.93 -12.53
C MET A 122 -10.05 -5.80 -12.76
N VAL A 123 -11.18 -5.44 -12.14
CA VAL A 123 -12.43 -6.19 -12.30
C VAL A 123 -12.87 -6.18 -13.77
N TYR A 124 -12.77 -5.03 -14.44
CA TYR A 124 -13.13 -4.95 -15.85
C TYR A 124 -12.03 -5.47 -16.80
N ALA A 125 -10.77 -5.52 -16.39
CA ALA A 125 -9.75 -6.31 -17.10
C ALA A 125 -10.13 -7.80 -17.13
N GLY A 126 -10.61 -8.33 -16.01
CA GLY A 126 -11.17 -9.67 -15.95
C GLY A 126 -12.33 -9.88 -16.95
N LYS A 127 -13.25 -8.93 -17.02
CA LYS A 127 -14.32 -8.92 -18.02
C LYS A 127 -13.80 -8.93 -19.45
N ILE A 128 -12.76 -8.13 -19.74
CA ILE A 128 -12.13 -8.08 -21.08
C ILE A 128 -11.51 -9.43 -21.41
N ILE A 129 -10.79 -10.07 -20.47
CA ILE A 129 -10.21 -11.41 -20.64
C ILE A 129 -11.28 -12.43 -21.02
N LYS A 130 -12.40 -12.46 -20.29
CA LYS A 130 -13.53 -13.37 -20.57
C LYS A 130 -14.16 -13.10 -21.94
N ASP A 131 -14.46 -11.86 -22.27
CA ASP A 131 -15.13 -11.47 -23.52
C ASP A 131 -14.30 -11.78 -24.77
N LEU A 132 -12.99 -11.69 -24.67
CA LEU A 132 -12.07 -11.92 -25.78
C LEU A 132 -11.48 -13.33 -25.79
N GLY A 133 -11.80 -14.18 -24.78
CA GLY A 133 -11.27 -15.54 -24.65
C GLY A 133 -9.75 -15.54 -24.52
N LEU A 134 -9.20 -14.64 -23.70
CA LEU A 134 -7.74 -14.48 -23.49
C LEU A 134 -7.20 -15.44 -22.44
N GLU A 135 -8.04 -16.25 -21.80
CA GLU A 135 -7.61 -17.30 -20.86
C GLU A 135 -6.64 -18.26 -21.56
N ASP A 136 -5.57 -18.64 -20.85
CA ASP A 136 -4.51 -19.52 -21.35
C ASP A 136 -3.94 -20.39 -20.20
N GLU A 137 -2.65 -20.69 -20.20
CA GLU A 137 -1.97 -21.49 -19.17
C GLU A 137 -1.76 -20.72 -17.85
N TYR A 138 -2.61 -19.75 -17.56
CA TYR A 138 -2.60 -18.99 -16.30
C TYR A 138 -3.95 -18.98 -15.62
N THR A 139 -3.91 -18.77 -14.32
CA THR A 139 -5.04 -18.31 -13.51
C THR A 139 -4.72 -16.90 -13.03
N LEU A 140 -5.60 -15.94 -13.31
CA LEU A 140 -5.51 -14.59 -12.77
C LEU A 140 -6.26 -14.53 -11.44
N LEU A 141 -5.57 -14.14 -10.39
CA LEU A 141 -6.15 -13.79 -9.09
C LEU A 141 -6.23 -12.26 -8.98
N VAL A 142 -7.42 -11.73 -8.77
CA VAL A 142 -7.67 -10.32 -8.44
C VAL A 142 -8.01 -10.23 -6.97
N THR A 143 -7.22 -9.47 -6.21
CA THR A 143 -7.42 -9.30 -4.77
C THR A 143 -7.90 -7.90 -4.45
N GLY A 144 -8.94 -7.81 -3.60
CA GLY A 144 -9.31 -6.59 -2.90
C GLY A 144 -8.92 -6.76 -1.44
N THR A 145 -7.83 -6.14 -1.03
CA THR A 145 -7.20 -6.38 0.26
C THR A 145 -7.61 -5.35 1.31
N VAL A 146 -7.60 -5.75 2.58
CA VAL A 146 -8.07 -4.95 3.72
C VAL A 146 -6.91 -4.56 4.63
N GLN A 147 -7.09 -3.50 5.42
CA GLN A 147 -6.15 -3.03 6.45
C GLN A 147 -4.74 -2.66 5.92
N GLU A 148 -4.61 -2.29 4.66
CA GLU A 148 -3.35 -1.85 4.09
C GLU A 148 -2.90 -0.53 4.70
N GLU A 149 -3.79 0.45 4.77
CA GLU A 149 -3.54 1.82 5.25
C GLU A 149 -3.10 1.88 6.72
N ASP A 150 -3.57 0.94 7.52
CA ASP A 150 -3.14 0.80 8.93
C ASP A 150 -1.83 -0.01 9.05
N CYS A 151 -1.62 -1.01 8.19
CA CYS A 151 -0.48 -1.94 8.30
C CYS A 151 -0.13 -2.54 6.94
N ASP A 152 0.77 -1.89 6.23
CA ASP A 152 1.19 -2.25 4.87
C ASP A 152 1.52 -3.76 4.76
N GLY A 153 0.90 -4.44 3.82
CA GLY A 153 1.18 -5.84 3.53
C GLY A 153 0.67 -6.88 4.54
N LEU A 154 -0.02 -6.47 5.61
CA LEU A 154 -0.63 -7.39 6.60
C LEU A 154 -1.54 -8.42 5.90
N CYS A 155 -2.40 -7.96 5.01
CA CYS A 155 -3.32 -8.76 4.23
C CYS A 155 -2.60 -9.82 3.38
N TRP A 156 -1.53 -9.43 2.70
CA TRP A 156 -0.75 -10.34 1.87
C TRP A 156 0.12 -11.31 2.68
N GLN A 157 0.61 -10.90 3.86
CA GLN A 157 1.24 -11.84 4.78
C GLN A 157 0.25 -12.95 5.16
N TYR A 158 -1.00 -12.60 5.48
CA TYR A 158 -2.07 -13.57 5.75
C TYR A 158 -2.38 -14.46 4.54
N ILE A 159 -2.56 -13.88 3.35
CA ILE A 159 -2.85 -14.61 2.10
C ILE A 159 -1.75 -15.64 1.80
N ILE A 160 -0.48 -15.27 1.98
CA ILE A 160 0.65 -16.16 1.68
C ILE A 160 0.82 -17.22 2.77
N GLU A 161 0.80 -16.82 4.05
CA GLU A 161 1.16 -17.70 5.17
C GLU A 161 0.00 -18.59 5.63
N GLN A 162 -1.23 -18.07 5.63
CA GLN A 162 -2.39 -18.78 6.14
C GLN A 162 -3.22 -19.43 5.03
N SER A 163 -3.41 -18.75 3.91
CA SER A 163 -4.16 -19.31 2.77
C SER A 163 -3.29 -20.11 1.81
N GLY A 164 -1.95 -20.03 1.93
CA GLY A 164 -1.00 -20.78 1.10
C GLY A 164 -0.96 -20.31 -0.37
N ILE A 165 -1.49 -19.14 -0.68
CA ILE A 165 -1.56 -18.60 -2.05
C ILE A 165 -0.23 -17.92 -2.36
N ARG A 166 0.48 -18.44 -3.37
CA ARG A 166 1.79 -17.92 -3.80
C ARG A 166 1.82 -17.73 -5.32
N PRO A 167 1.46 -16.55 -5.83
CA PRO A 167 1.56 -16.25 -7.26
C PRO A 167 3.01 -16.18 -7.73
N GLU A 168 3.25 -16.33 -9.04
CA GLU A 168 4.56 -16.17 -9.64
C GLU A 168 5.04 -14.71 -9.62
N PHE A 169 4.10 -13.78 -9.69
CA PHE A 169 4.31 -12.36 -9.41
C PHE A 169 2.97 -11.67 -9.13
N VAL A 170 3.06 -10.45 -8.60
CA VAL A 170 1.89 -9.60 -8.29
C VAL A 170 2.05 -8.25 -8.98
N VAL A 171 0.97 -7.78 -9.62
CA VAL A 171 0.85 -6.38 -10.06
C VAL A 171 0.15 -5.60 -8.95
N SER A 172 0.85 -4.65 -8.33
CA SER A 172 0.25 -3.69 -7.41
C SER A 172 -0.36 -2.54 -8.21
N THR A 173 -1.61 -2.21 -7.93
CA THR A 173 -2.36 -1.19 -8.68
C THR A 173 -2.39 0.18 -7.99
N GLU A 174 -1.49 0.39 -7.05
CA GLU A 174 -1.21 1.69 -6.44
C GLU A 174 -0.99 2.80 -7.48
N PRO A 175 -1.28 4.05 -7.16
CA PRO A 175 -1.17 5.14 -8.13
C PRO A 175 0.25 5.28 -8.69
N THR A 176 0.39 5.18 -10.01
CA THR A 176 1.66 5.31 -10.75
C THR A 176 1.57 6.24 -11.96
N ASP A 177 0.47 7.00 -12.11
CA ASP A 177 0.19 7.79 -13.33
C ASP A 177 0.23 6.92 -14.61
N CYS A 178 -0.23 5.66 -14.52
CA CYS A 178 -0.17 4.66 -15.59
C CYS A 178 1.27 4.40 -16.10
N GLN A 179 2.25 4.40 -15.20
CA GLN A 179 3.64 4.05 -15.48
C GLN A 179 4.03 2.76 -14.74
N ILE A 180 5.18 2.21 -15.04
CA ILE A 180 5.70 0.99 -14.40
C ILE A 180 6.54 1.40 -13.18
N TYR A 181 6.17 0.92 -11.99
CA TYR A 181 6.97 1.12 -10.79
C TYR A 181 7.55 -0.20 -10.30
N ARG A 182 8.85 -0.21 -9.95
CA ARG A 182 9.61 -1.44 -9.69
C ARG A 182 10.26 -1.51 -8.30
N GLY A 183 9.81 -0.68 -7.36
CA GLY A 183 10.35 -0.70 -5.99
C GLY A 183 9.88 0.45 -5.14
N GLN A 184 10.19 0.35 -3.85
CA GLN A 184 9.91 1.35 -2.83
C GLN A 184 10.85 1.20 -1.64
N ARG A 185 10.98 2.28 -0.86
CA ARG A 185 11.64 2.22 0.44
C ARG A 185 10.78 1.45 1.44
N GLY A 186 11.45 0.78 2.38
CA GLY A 186 10.79 0.18 3.52
C GLY A 186 10.35 1.22 4.54
N ARG A 187 9.56 0.77 5.52
CA ARG A 187 9.07 1.56 6.65
C ARG A 187 9.17 0.76 7.94
N MET A 188 9.37 1.42 9.05
CA MET A 188 9.14 0.82 10.37
C MET A 188 8.70 1.87 11.36
N GLU A 189 7.94 1.44 12.35
CA GLU A 189 7.44 2.28 13.43
C GLU A 189 8.16 1.91 14.72
N ILE A 190 8.88 2.89 15.27
CA ILE A 190 9.73 2.69 16.45
C ILE A 190 9.22 3.54 17.60
N ARG A 191 9.27 2.99 18.80
CA ARG A 191 8.96 3.68 20.03
C ARG A 191 10.21 3.78 20.91
N VAL A 192 10.44 4.97 21.47
CA VAL A 192 11.49 5.22 22.46
C VAL A 192 10.84 5.68 23.75
N ASP A 193 10.96 4.88 24.81
CA ASP A 193 10.35 5.13 26.11
C ASP A 193 11.41 5.54 27.14
N VAL A 194 11.15 6.61 27.89
CA VAL A 194 11.97 7.09 28.99
C VAL A 194 11.16 7.13 30.26
N GLN A 195 11.70 6.52 31.32
CA GLN A 195 11.12 6.55 32.65
C GLN A 195 11.76 7.64 33.51
N GLY A 196 10.95 8.26 34.34
CA GLY A 196 11.34 9.23 35.31
C GLY A 196 10.76 8.92 36.70
N VAL A 197 10.87 9.86 37.62
CA VAL A 197 10.28 9.78 38.98
C VAL A 197 9.61 11.11 39.28
N SER A 198 8.30 11.06 39.54
CA SER A 198 7.54 12.27 39.84
C SER A 198 7.82 12.81 41.26
N CYS A 199 7.79 14.10 41.37
CA CYS A 199 7.79 14.82 42.65
C CYS A 199 7.10 16.19 42.49
N HIS A 200 6.94 16.93 43.58
CA HIS A 200 6.39 18.29 43.52
C HIS A 200 7.33 19.23 42.74
N GLY A 201 6.79 19.99 41.80
CA GLY A 201 7.57 20.87 40.90
C GLY A 201 8.36 21.99 41.61
N SER A 202 8.04 22.30 42.90
CA SER A 202 8.83 23.25 43.72
C SER A 202 10.09 22.65 44.32
N ALA A 203 10.27 21.33 44.22
CA ALA A 203 11.44 20.59 44.72
C ALA A 203 11.87 19.52 43.70
N PRO A 204 12.21 19.95 42.43
CA PRO A 204 12.43 19.02 41.32
C PRO A 204 13.65 18.10 41.51
N GLU A 205 14.57 18.46 42.43
CA GLU A 205 15.74 17.66 42.83
C GLU A 205 15.35 16.33 43.52
N ARG A 206 14.09 16.17 43.92
CA ARG A 206 13.57 14.93 44.55
C ARG A 206 13.03 13.95 43.55
N GLY A 207 12.95 14.34 42.30
CA GLY A 207 12.44 13.51 41.21
C GLY A 207 13.48 13.28 40.11
N ASP A 208 13.02 12.70 39.00
CA ASP A 208 13.82 12.49 37.80
C ASP A 208 12.93 12.77 36.58
N ASN A 209 13.22 13.89 35.88
CA ASN A 209 12.32 14.40 34.83
C ASN A 209 12.50 13.66 33.51
N ALA A 210 11.54 12.83 33.15
CA ALA A 210 11.55 12.09 31.88
C ALA A 210 11.57 12.98 30.63
N ILE A 211 10.91 14.15 30.68
CA ILE A 211 10.93 15.11 29.56
C ILE A 211 12.34 15.70 29.37
N PHE A 212 13.03 16.01 30.46
CA PHE A 212 14.41 16.52 30.36
C PHE A 212 15.41 15.47 29.87
N LYS A 213 15.16 14.17 30.14
CA LYS A 213 15.92 13.08 29.56
C LYS A 213 15.63 12.90 28.08
N MET A 214 14.39 13.10 27.64
CA MET A 214 13.98 12.98 26.22
C MET A 214 14.58 14.09 25.35
N GLY A 215 14.78 15.29 25.88
CA GLY A 215 15.31 16.42 25.10
C GLY A 215 16.62 16.13 24.36
N PRO A 216 17.69 15.64 25.04
CA PRO A 216 18.92 15.21 24.35
C PRO A 216 18.72 14.09 23.33
N ILE A 217 17.81 13.14 23.59
CA ILE A 217 17.46 12.05 22.65
C ILE A 217 16.87 12.63 21.36
N LEU A 218 15.95 13.59 21.45
CA LEU A 218 15.36 14.26 20.28
C LEU A 218 16.43 14.97 19.44
N ASN A 219 17.40 15.63 20.06
CA ASN A 219 18.50 16.26 19.35
C ASN A 219 19.36 15.23 18.60
N GLU A 220 19.73 14.12 19.25
CA GLU A 220 20.52 13.06 18.63
C GLU A 220 19.74 12.33 17.51
N LEU A 221 18.42 12.14 17.64
CA LEU A 221 17.56 11.61 16.58
C LEU A 221 17.50 12.56 15.37
N GLN A 222 17.47 13.88 15.61
CA GLN A 222 17.53 14.87 14.55
C GLN A 222 18.87 14.79 13.80
N GLU A 223 20.00 14.68 14.50
CA GLU A 223 21.31 14.52 13.89
C GLU A 223 21.41 13.19 13.11
N LEU A 224 20.90 12.09 13.67
CA LEU A 224 20.84 10.79 12.99
C LEU A 224 20.08 10.89 11.67
N SER A 225 18.96 11.64 11.61
CA SER A 225 18.16 11.80 10.41
C SER A 225 18.93 12.40 9.21
N HIS A 226 20.00 13.15 9.49
CA HIS A 226 20.86 13.74 8.46
C HIS A 226 21.88 12.74 7.89
N ASN A 227 22.15 11.62 8.59
CA ASN A 227 23.25 10.70 8.28
C ASN A 227 22.80 9.30 7.84
N LEU A 228 21.55 9.16 7.42
CA LEU A 228 20.98 7.88 6.99
C LEU A 228 21.47 7.44 5.60
N GLY A 229 21.41 6.11 5.35
CA GLY A 229 21.80 5.50 4.09
C GLY A 229 21.08 6.08 2.86
N ASN A 230 21.67 5.92 1.68
CA ASN A 230 21.11 6.36 0.41
C ASN A 230 21.35 5.31 -0.68
N ASP A 231 20.31 4.94 -1.39
CA ASP A 231 20.35 4.12 -2.59
C ASP A 231 20.16 5.01 -3.83
N GLU A 232 20.85 4.72 -4.93
CA GLU A 232 20.78 5.52 -6.14
C GLU A 232 19.37 5.57 -6.75
N PHE A 233 18.63 4.43 -6.70
CA PHE A 233 17.28 4.35 -7.24
C PHE A 233 16.22 4.74 -6.21
N LEU A 234 16.25 4.15 -4.99
CA LEU A 234 15.20 4.38 -3.98
C LEU A 234 15.37 5.68 -3.20
N GLY A 235 16.56 6.28 -3.25
CA GLY A 235 16.86 7.51 -2.53
C GLY A 235 17.27 7.29 -1.08
N LYS A 236 17.33 8.39 -0.33
CA LYS A 236 17.79 8.42 1.07
C LYS A 236 16.73 7.90 2.04
N GLY A 237 17.15 7.14 3.05
CA GLY A 237 16.32 6.83 4.22
C GLY A 237 15.90 8.09 4.98
N THR A 238 14.80 8.04 5.70
CA THR A 238 14.31 9.16 6.52
C THR A 238 13.96 8.70 7.93
N LEU A 239 14.02 9.63 8.88
CA LEU A 239 13.61 9.45 10.26
C LEU A 239 12.80 10.67 10.68
N THR A 240 11.57 10.44 11.11
CA THR A 240 10.67 11.51 11.58
C THR A 240 10.13 11.14 12.94
N VAL A 241 10.33 12.01 13.93
CA VAL A 241 9.59 11.91 15.19
C VAL A 241 8.19 12.46 14.94
N SER A 242 7.19 11.57 14.94
CA SER A 242 5.80 11.89 14.56
C SER A 242 4.91 12.23 15.75
N GLU A 243 5.21 11.68 16.94
CA GLU A 243 4.40 11.86 18.14
C GLU A 243 5.29 11.95 19.38
N ILE A 244 4.78 12.64 20.39
CA ILE A 244 5.36 12.68 21.73
C ILE A 244 4.29 12.46 22.78
N PHE A 245 4.56 11.55 23.72
CA PHE A 245 3.69 11.21 24.83
C PHE A 245 4.41 11.52 26.14
N PHE A 246 3.67 11.90 27.16
CA PHE A 246 4.20 12.03 28.51
C PHE A 246 3.12 11.78 29.56
N THR A 247 3.55 11.40 30.76
CA THR A 247 2.68 11.39 31.94
C THR A 247 3.26 12.27 33.02
N SER A 248 2.36 12.91 33.76
CA SER A 248 2.67 13.66 34.98
C SER A 248 1.45 13.72 35.87
N PRO A 249 1.56 13.56 37.18
CA PRO A 249 0.43 13.65 38.09
C PRO A 249 -0.31 15.00 38.02
N SER A 250 0.39 16.08 37.67
CA SER A 250 -0.19 17.41 37.51
C SER A 250 0.77 18.36 36.75
N ARG A 251 0.26 19.56 36.38
CA ARG A 251 1.09 20.64 35.80
C ARG A 251 2.16 21.18 36.76
N CYS A 252 2.05 20.88 38.05
CA CYS A 252 2.98 21.29 39.10
C CYS A 252 3.86 20.13 39.57
N ALA A 253 3.95 19.03 38.84
CA ALA A 253 4.76 17.86 39.15
C ALA A 253 5.80 17.57 38.06
N VAL A 254 6.87 16.90 38.45
CA VAL A 254 7.89 16.37 37.55
C VAL A 254 7.28 15.23 36.72
N ALA A 255 7.51 15.19 35.41
CA ALA A 255 7.03 14.15 34.52
C ALA A 255 7.73 12.82 34.82
N ASP A 256 6.93 11.75 34.96
CA ASP A 256 7.38 10.40 35.32
C ASP A 256 7.51 9.46 34.12
N SER A 257 7.02 9.85 32.95
CA SER A 257 7.33 9.18 31.68
C SER A 257 7.41 10.17 30.54
N CYS A 258 8.15 9.81 29.50
CA CYS A 258 8.12 10.46 28.19
C CYS A 258 8.43 9.42 27.12
N ALA A 259 7.67 9.43 26.03
CA ALA A 259 7.93 8.56 24.90
C ALA A 259 7.75 9.29 23.57
N VAL A 260 8.39 8.78 22.51
CA VAL A 260 8.22 9.28 21.15
C VAL A 260 7.96 8.13 20.19
N SER A 261 7.13 8.40 19.16
CA SER A 261 6.98 7.54 17.99
C SER A 261 7.85 8.07 16.85
N ILE A 262 8.48 7.14 16.14
CA ILE A 262 9.38 7.43 15.02
C ILE A 262 8.88 6.66 13.80
N ASP A 263 8.59 7.38 12.68
CA ASP A 263 8.49 6.83 11.34
C ASP A 263 9.91 6.76 10.74
N ARG A 264 10.43 5.56 10.48
CA ARG A 264 11.73 5.31 9.87
C ARG A 264 11.54 4.72 8.48
N ARG A 265 11.92 5.46 7.43
CA ARG A 265 11.95 4.92 6.07
C ARG A 265 13.31 4.32 5.79
N LEU A 266 13.31 3.04 5.41
CA LEU A 266 14.51 2.26 5.16
C LEU A 266 14.85 2.29 3.67
N THR A 267 16.11 2.55 3.32
CA THR A 267 16.57 2.43 1.93
C THR A 267 17.18 1.05 1.66
N TRP A 268 17.63 0.80 0.43
CA TRP A 268 18.18 -0.51 0.06
C TRP A 268 19.41 -0.87 0.90
N GLY A 269 19.40 -2.09 1.43
CA GLY A 269 20.47 -2.60 2.29
C GLY A 269 20.29 -2.31 3.78
N GLU A 270 19.29 -1.53 4.18
CA GLU A 270 18.93 -1.33 5.59
C GLU A 270 17.90 -2.38 6.04
N ALA A 271 18.07 -2.88 7.27
CA ALA A 271 17.16 -3.81 7.93
C ALA A 271 16.76 -3.29 9.32
N TRP A 272 15.71 -3.86 9.88
CA TRP A 272 15.12 -3.37 11.14
C TRP A 272 16.08 -3.48 12.33
N GLU A 273 16.90 -4.54 12.38
CA GLU A 273 17.89 -4.73 13.46
C GLU A 273 18.88 -3.56 13.51
N GLY A 274 19.45 -3.22 12.33
CA GLY A 274 20.38 -2.11 12.20
C GLY A 274 19.76 -0.79 12.58
N ALA A 275 18.53 -0.51 12.13
CA ALA A 275 17.80 0.72 12.43
C ALA A 275 17.47 0.88 13.93
N LEU A 276 17.13 -0.21 14.63
CA LEU A 276 16.96 -0.18 16.09
C LEU A 276 18.30 0.02 16.81
N ASP A 277 19.35 -0.65 16.34
CA ASP A 277 20.66 -0.59 16.98
C ASP A 277 21.32 0.81 16.81
N GLU A 278 21.11 1.48 15.68
CA GLU A 278 21.49 2.90 15.49
C GLU A 278 20.91 3.79 16.59
N ILE A 279 19.60 3.63 16.88
CA ILE A 279 18.93 4.43 17.92
C ILE A 279 19.40 4.01 19.33
N ARG A 280 19.53 2.70 19.59
CA ARG A 280 20.02 2.17 20.86
C ARG A 280 21.44 2.60 21.17
N ALA A 281 22.27 2.81 20.16
CA ALA A 281 23.66 3.26 20.30
C ALA A 281 23.79 4.74 20.61
N LEU A 282 22.74 5.56 20.49
CA LEU A 282 22.79 6.98 20.79
C LEU A 282 23.17 7.22 22.26
N PRO A 283 24.19 8.05 22.55
CA PRO A 283 24.64 8.33 23.91
C PRO A 283 23.54 8.79 24.88
N ALA A 284 22.61 9.63 24.38
CA ALA A 284 21.50 10.11 25.20
C ALA A 284 20.49 8.99 25.52
N VAL A 285 20.25 8.05 24.59
CA VAL A 285 19.40 6.88 24.79
C VAL A 285 20.00 6.00 25.88
N GLN A 286 21.29 5.69 25.79
CA GLN A 286 22.00 4.89 26.79
C GLN A 286 22.04 5.56 28.15
N LYS A 287 22.36 6.86 28.20
CA LYS A 287 22.42 7.65 29.44
C LYS A 287 21.06 7.74 30.14
N ALA A 288 19.98 7.85 29.38
CA ALA A 288 18.62 7.90 29.91
C ALA A 288 18.12 6.52 30.35
N GLY A 289 18.77 5.42 29.97
CA GLY A 289 18.25 4.06 30.11
C GLY A 289 16.94 3.87 29.35
N ALA A 290 16.82 4.51 28.18
CA ALA A 290 15.60 4.46 27.38
C ALA A 290 15.41 3.08 26.74
N VAL A 291 14.15 2.64 26.62
CA VAL A 291 13.79 1.41 25.94
C VAL A 291 13.40 1.74 24.50
N VAL A 292 14.06 1.07 23.55
CA VAL A 292 13.77 1.22 22.11
C VAL A 292 13.12 -0.07 21.63
N SER A 293 11.88 0.04 21.15
CA SER A 293 11.06 -1.08 20.67
C SER A 293 10.41 -0.76 19.33
N MET A 294 10.02 -1.80 18.62
CA MET A 294 9.17 -1.70 17.43
C MET A 294 7.69 -1.82 17.84
N TYR A 295 6.81 -1.12 17.16
CA TYR A 295 5.38 -1.28 17.36
C TYR A 295 4.88 -2.63 16.81
N ASN A 296 3.80 -3.12 17.42
CA ASN A 296 3.02 -4.24 16.91
C ASN A 296 1.62 -3.74 16.53
N TYR A 297 1.12 -4.22 15.40
CA TYR A 297 -0.25 -4.01 14.97
C TYR A 297 -1.10 -5.21 15.38
N GLU A 298 -2.20 -4.97 16.10
CA GLU A 298 -3.07 -6.01 16.66
C GLU A 298 -4.57 -5.65 16.54
N ARG A 299 -4.91 -4.69 15.65
CA ARG A 299 -6.34 -4.34 15.45
C ARG A 299 -7.05 -5.49 14.74
N PRO A 300 -8.28 -5.84 15.16
CA PRO A 300 -9.09 -6.83 14.47
C PRO A 300 -9.52 -6.30 13.10
N SER A 301 -9.51 -7.18 12.09
CA SER A 301 -10.13 -6.90 10.81
C SER A 301 -11.65 -6.73 10.97
N TRP A 302 -12.35 -6.32 9.91
CA TRP A 302 -13.81 -6.22 9.94
C TRP A 302 -14.52 -7.56 10.21
N THR A 303 -13.83 -8.68 10.03
CA THR A 303 -14.35 -10.04 10.37
C THR A 303 -14.20 -10.35 11.86
N GLY A 304 -13.41 -9.56 12.58
CA GLY A 304 -13.01 -9.82 13.97
C GLY A 304 -11.73 -10.64 14.10
N LEU A 305 -11.10 -11.06 13.00
CA LEU A 305 -9.81 -11.74 13.03
C LEU A 305 -8.71 -10.77 13.45
N VAL A 306 -7.89 -11.18 14.43
CA VAL A 306 -6.65 -10.48 14.80
C VAL A 306 -5.47 -11.27 14.24
N TYR A 307 -4.61 -10.62 13.46
CA TYR A 307 -3.39 -11.20 12.92
C TYR A 307 -2.20 -10.31 13.33
N PRO A 308 -1.57 -10.57 14.50
CA PRO A 308 -0.53 -9.70 15.04
C PRO A 308 0.66 -9.60 14.09
N THR A 309 1.11 -8.37 13.82
CA THR A 309 2.23 -8.12 12.91
C THR A 309 3.13 -7.02 13.47
N GLU A 310 4.43 -7.26 13.45
CA GLU A 310 5.42 -6.22 13.75
C GLU A 310 5.38 -5.12 12.70
N CYS A 311 5.36 -3.85 13.12
CA CYS A 311 5.35 -2.69 12.23
C CYS A 311 6.74 -2.48 11.57
N TYR A 312 7.18 -3.51 10.87
CA TYR A 312 8.35 -3.55 10.00
C TYR A 312 7.95 -3.94 8.59
N PHE A 313 8.21 -3.09 7.66
CA PHE A 313 7.81 -3.16 6.27
C PHE A 313 9.07 -3.10 5.40
N PRO A 314 9.61 -4.27 4.96
CA PRO A 314 10.91 -4.34 4.29
C PRO A 314 10.98 -3.55 2.99
N THR A 315 12.13 -2.93 2.73
CA THR A 315 12.47 -2.35 1.43
C THR A 315 12.50 -3.43 0.36
N TRP A 316 12.01 -3.11 -0.83
CA TRP A 316 12.12 -4.00 -1.97
C TRP A 316 12.31 -3.23 -3.29
N LYS A 317 12.97 -3.88 -4.24
CA LYS A 317 13.03 -3.45 -5.65
C LYS A 317 13.29 -4.67 -6.53
N VAL A 318 12.83 -4.63 -7.77
CA VAL A 318 13.26 -5.55 -8.82
C VAL A 318 14.24 -4.84 -9.75
N GLU A 319 15.13 -5.60 -10.37
CA GLU A 319 16.09 -5.05 -11.33
C GLU A 319 15.37 -4.59 -12.62
N GLU A 320 15.97 -3.66 -13.34
CA GLU A 320 15.36 -3.07 -14.54
C GLU A 320 15.13 -4.10 -15.66
N ASP A 321 15.99 -5.11 -15.75
CA ASP A 321 15.89 -6.21 -16.68
C ASP A 321 15.08 -7.41 -16.18
N HIS A 322 14.40 -7.28 -15.03
CA HIS A 322 13.58 -8.35 -14.47
C HIS A 322 12.44 -8.74 -15.42
N PHE A 323 12.04 -10.02 -15.44
CA PHE A 323 11.01 -10.51 -16.37
C PHE A 323 9.68 -9.77 -16.23
N THR A 324 9.30 -9.33 -15.02
CA THR A 324 8.07 -8.55 -14.79
C THR A 324 8.13 -7.19 -15.48
N VAL A 325 9.27 -6.49 -15.41
CA VAL A 325 9.47 -5.21 -16.10
C VAL A 325 9.36 -5.39 -17.61
N ARG A 326 10.00 -6.45 -18.15
CA ARG A 326 9.90 -6.77 -19.59
C ARG A 326 8.47 -7.11 -20.00
N ALA A 327 7.78 -7.95 -19.25
CA ALA A 327 6.40 -8.35 -19.55
C ALA A 327 5.45 -7.14 -19.60
N LEU A 328 5.55 -6.24 -18.60
CA LEU A 328 4.74 -5.03 -18.58
C LEU A 328 5.14 -4.04 -19.69
N SER A 329 6.44 -3.88 -19.96
CA SER A 329 6.92 -3.02 -21.05
C SER A 329 6.43 -3.49 -22.40
N ASN A 330 6.51 -4.80 -22.69
CA ASN A 330 6.00 -5.39 -23.93
C ASN A 330 4.47 -5.19 -24.08
N ALA A 331 3.71 -5.37 -22.99
CA ALA A 331 2.28 -5.12 -22.99
C ALA A 331 1.98 -3.63 -23.28
N TYR A 332 2.68 -2.72 -22.61
CA TYR A 332 2.51 -1.29 -22.76
C TYR A 332 2.83 -0.81 -24.19
N GLU A 333 3.97 -1.25 -24.73
CA GLU A 333 4.36 -0.93 -26.11
C GLU A 333 3.36 -1.48 -27.13
N GLY A 334 2.90 -2.73 -26.93
CA GLY A 334 1.90 -3.34 -27.80
C GLY A 334 0.55 -2.63 -27.78
N LEU A 335 0.11 -2.13 -26.62
CA LEU A 335 -1.15 -1.41 -26.45
C LEU A 335 -1.08 0.04 -26.94
N PHE A 336 0.02 0.74 -26.65
CA PHE A 336 0.07 2.21 -26.77
C PHE A 336 1.11 2.71 -27.77
N GLY A 337 1.95 1.83 -28.32
CA GLY A 337 2.94 2.17 -29.37
C GLY A 337 4.10 3.05 -28.88
N LYS A 338 4.36 3.09 -27.57
CA LYS A 338 5.45 3.86 -26.95
C LYS A 338 6.00 3.13 -25.75
N ALA A 339 7.27 3.38 -25.41
CA ALA A 339 7.86 2.83 -24.20
C ALA A 339 7.25 3.45 -22.92
N PRO A 340 7.06 2.66 -21.83
CA PRO A 340 6.66 3.20 -20.53
C PRO A 340 7.82 3.94 -19.85
N VAL A 341 7.49 4.79 -18.88
CA VAL A 341 8.46 5.24 -17.89
C VAL A 341 8.54 4.15 -16.80
N VAL A 342 9.75 3.89 -16.31
CA VAL A 342 10.00 2.95 -15.20
C VAL A 342 10.53 3.74 -14.02
N ASP A 343 9.82 3.70 -12.90
CA ASP A 343 10.13 4.48 -11.69
C ASP A 343 9.83 3.69 -10.41
N LYS A 344 9.62 4.36 -9.30
CA LYS A 344 9.39 3.82 -7.96
C LYS A 344 8.36 4.63 -7.21
N TRP A 345 7.76 4.04 -6.18
CA TRP A 345 6.95 4.79 -5.21
C TRP A 345 7.80 5.53 -4.18
N THR A 346 7.27 6.65 -3.69
CA THR A 346 7.84 7.38 -2.56
C THR A 346 7.28 6.89 -1.23
N PHE A 347 6.13 6.21 -1.25
CA PHE A 347 5.43 5.64 -0.09
C PHE A 347 5.54 4.10 -0.04
N SER A 348 4.95 3.48 0.94
CA SER A 348 4.95 2.03 1.17
C SER A 348 3.65 1.42 0.64
N THR A 349 3.70 0.17 0.22
CA THR A 349 2.57 -0.59 -0.38
C THR A 349 2.58 -2.03 0.14
N ASN A 350 1.57 -2.83 -0.20
CA ASN A 350 1.53 -4.27 0.06
C ASN A 350 2.77 -5.05 -0.43
N GLY A 351 3.54 -4.47 -1.34
CA GLY A 351 4.80 -5.04 -1.85
C GLY A 351 5.83 -5.36 -0.76
N VAL A 352 5.74 -4.70 0.39
CA VAL A 352 6.61 -4.96 1.56
C VAL A 352 6.49 -6.40 2.07
N SER A 353 5.29 -6.97 2.06
CA SER A 353 5.09 -8.37 2.44
C SER A 353 5.29 -9.30 1.25
N ILE A 354 4.73 -8.98 0.11
CA ILE A 354 4.76 -9.84 -1.08
C ILE A 354 6.21 -10.10 -1.50
N MET A 355 6.97 -9.05 -1.79
CA MET A 355 8.37 -9.18 -2.19
C MET A 355 9.33 -9.05 -1.01
N GLY A 356 9.13 -8.04 -0.16
CA GLY A 356 10.07 -7.76 0.92
C GLY A 356 10.21 -8.89 1.93
N ARG A 357 9.10 -9.56 2.33
CA ARG A 357 9.14 -10.70 3.26
C ARG A 357 9.19 -12.05 2.55
N HIS A 358 8.45 -12.22 1.46
CA HIS A 358 8.21 -13.55 0.87
C HIS A 358 8.90 -13.79 -0.46
N GLY A 359 9.59 -12.79 -1.01
CA GLY A 359 10.38 -12.91 -2.24
C GLY A 359 9.56 -13.15 -3.51
N ILE A 360 8.24 -12.92 -3.48
CA ILE A 360 7.39 -12.98 -4.66
C ILE A 360 7.54 -11.65 -5.40
N PRO A 361 7.94 -11.65 -6.69
CA PRO A 361 8.14 -10.41 -7.43
C PRO A 361 6.90 -9.53 -7.48
N VAL A 362 7.08 -8.22 -7.22
CA VAL A 362 6.04 -7.20 -7.35
C VAL A 362 6.44 -6.21 -8.42
N ILE A 363 5.45 -5.77 -9.20
CA ILE A 363 5.59 -4.71 -10.17
C ILE A 363 4.37 -3.79 -10.09
N GLY A 364 4.57 -2.49 -10.20
CA GLY A 364 3.50 -1.51 -10.11
C GLY A 364 2.99 -1.04 -11.45
N PHE A 365 1.67 -0.90 -11.54
CA PHE A 365 1.00 -0.17 -12.61
C PHE A 365 -0.41 0.18 -12.16
N GLY A 366 -0.72 1.46 -11.96
CA GLY A 366 -2.03 1.86 -11.46
C GLY A 366 -2.52 3.21 -11.94
N PRO A 367 -3.85 3.41 -11.86
CA PRO A 367 -4.48 4.69 -12.16
C PRO A 367 -4.23 5.70 -11.05
N GLY A 368 -4.49 6.98 -11.31
CA GLY A 368 -4.26 8.02 -10.33
C GLY A 368 -2.80 8.46 -10.26
N LYS A 369 -2.53 9.34 -9.33
CA LYS A 369 -1.19 9.93 -9.11
C LYS A 369 -0.87 9.97 -7.62
N GLU A 370 0.38 9.70 -7.24
CA GLU A 370 0.82 9.74 -5.83
C GLU A 370 0.38 11.01 -5.06
N PRO A 371 0.45 12.23 -5.63
CA PRO A 371 0.04 13.43 -4.89
C PRO A 371 -1.46 13.51 -4.56
N GLU A 372 -2.30 12.66 -5.16
CA GLU A 372 -3.73 12.57 -4.86
C GLU A 372 -4.00 11.70 -3.63
N ALA A 373 -3.10 10.74 -3.33
CA ALA A 373 -3.22 9.86 -2.16
C ALA A 373 -3.26 10.68 -0.86
N HIS A 374 -4.19 10.32 0.02
CA HIS A 374 -4.43 10.97 1.33
C HIS A 374 -4.78 12.48 1.26
N ALA A 375 -4.83 13.07 0.07
CA ALA A 375 -5.12 14.48 -0.12
C ALA A 375 -6.64 14.79 -0.04
N PRO A 376 -7.05 16.00 0.37
CA PRO A 376 -8.41 16.46 0.12
C PRO A 376 -8.63 16.71 -1.38
N ASN A 377 -9.87 16.53 -1.82
CA ASN A 377 -10.25 16.60 -3.25
C ASN A 377 -9.54 15.54 -4.11
N GLU A 378 -9.21 14.41 -3.53
CA GLU A 378 -8.67 13.26 -4.23
C GLU A 378 -9.47 12.94 -5.48
N LYS A 379 -8.79 12.58 -6.57
CA LYS A 379 -9.41 12.29 -7.86
C LYS A 379 -8.54 11.36 -8.71
N THR A 380 -9.20 10.68 -9.64
CA THR A 380 -8.55 9.93 -10.72
C THR A 380 -9.12 10.29 -12.08
N TRP A 381 -8.47 9.85 -13.17
CA TRP A 381 -8.87 10.14 -14.55
C TRP A 381 -9.60 8.93 -15.14
N LYS A 382 -10.74 9.16 -15.79
CA LYS A 382 -11.49 8.12 -16.52
C LYS A 382 -10.61 7.39 -17.54
N GLN A 383 -9.71 8.14 -18.19
CA GLN A 383 -8.76 7.55 -19.14
C GLN A 383 -7.72 6.66 -18.46
N HIS A 384 -7.34 6.94 -17.21
CA HIS A 384 -6.45 6.05 -16.45
C HIS A 384 -7.12 4.70 -16.18
N LEU A 385 -8.43 4.68 -15.87
CA LEU A 385 -9.16 3.42 -15.68
C LEU A 385 -9.13 2.57 -16.97
N VAL A 386 -9.37 3.19 -18.12
CA VAL A 386 -9.32 2.53 -19.42
C VAL A 386 -7.91 2.00 -19.72
N THR A 387 -6.90 2.83 -19.51
CA THR A 387 -5.48 2.47 -19.75
C THR A 387 -5.07 1.29 -18.87
N CYS A 388 -5.43 1.32 -17.59
CA CYS A 388 -5.12 0.26 -16.64
C CYS A 388 -5.90 -1.03 -16.95
N ALA A 389 -7.19 -0.95 -17.26
CA ALA A 389 -7.96 -2.14 -17.63
C ALA A 389 -7.41 -2.83 -18.89
N ALA A 390 -7.00 -2.05 -19.91
CA ALA A 390 -6.34 -2.61 -21.09
C ALA A 390 -5.01 -3.27 -20.74
N MET A 391 -4.20 -2.60 -19.91
CA MET A 391 -2.91 -3.10 -19.47
C MET A 391 -3.05 -4.41 -18.70
N TYR A 392 -3.92 -4.46 -17.69
CA TYR A 392 -4.15 -5.64 -16.86
C TYR A 392 -4.68 -6.82 -17.67
N ALA A 393 -5.52 -6.59 -18.68
CA ALA A 393 -5.98 -7.66 -19.57
C ALA A 393 -4.87 -8.22 -20.48
N ALA A 394 -3.84 -7.43 -20.80
CA ALA A 394 -2.74 -7.84 -21.66
C ALA A 394 -1.57 -8.48 -20.92
N ILE A 395 -1.32 -8.12 -19.66
CA ILE A 395 -0.16 -8.54 -18.85
C ILE A 395 -0.01 -10.08 -18.81
N PRO A 396 -1.04 -10.90 -18.50
CA PRO A 396 -0.84 -12.34 -18.37
C PRO A 396 -0.33 -12.99 -19.67
N LEU A 397 -0.87 -12.60 -20.81
CA LEU A 397 -0.40 -13.13 -22.11
C LEU A 397 0.97 -12.57 -22.50
N SER A 398 1.25 -11.30 -22.18
CA SER A 398 2.57 -10.71 -22.43
C SER A 398 3.65 -11.38 -21.60
N TRP A 399 3.34 -11.73 -20.35
CA TRP A 399 4.22 -12.50 -19.49
C TRP A 399 4.52 -13.88 -20.07
N LEU A 400 3.51 -14.66 -20.45
CA LEU A 400 3.69 -15.96 -21.09
C LEU A 400 4.50 -15.89 -22.40
N ALA A 401 4.44 -14.77 -23.11
CA ALA A 401 5.19 -14.56 -24.34
C ALA A 401 6.64 -14.10 -24.12
N THR A 402 6.99 -13.65 -22.90
CA THR A 402 8.31 -13.11 -22.54
C THR A 402 9.28 -14.21 -22.08
N GLU A 403 8.74 -15.36 -21.70
CA GLU A 403 9.49 -16.59 -21.36
C GLU A 403 9.79 -17.44 -22.60
#